data_15b32325d374dba238c2972600e6f014
#
_entry.id   15b32325d374dba238c2972600e6f014
#
_cell.length_a   1.000
_cell.length_b   1.000
_cell.length_c   1.000
_cell.angle_alpha   90.00
_cell.angle_beta   90.00
_cell.angle_gamma   90.00
#
_symmetry.space_group_name_H-M   'P 1'
#
loop_
_entity.id
_entity.type
_entity.pdbx_description
1 polymer ?
#
loop_
_entity_poly.entity_id
_entity_poly.type
_entity_poly.pdbx_seq_one_letter_code
_entity_poly.pdbx_strand_id
1 'polypeptide(L)'
;IKYSLGFTSPAPRDFVGTAPLSAPESEAVFNFTMKHNFALTLSYHSQGEIIYWKYLDFEPQKSREIAEYFGQISGYAVEETPYNSGFAGYKDWFIQYYDRPGYTIEVGLGQSPLPLTQFDKIYSDNVGILKGGITEI
;
A
#
# COMPACT_ATOMS: atom_id res chain seq x y z
N ILE A 1 -11.22 12.94 -6.88
CA ILE A 1 -10.09 13.78 -6.41
C ILE A 1 -8.95 13.81 -7.41
N LYS A 2 -8.42 12.66 -7.93
CA LYS A 2 -7.35 12.68 -8.95
C LYS A 2 -7.73 13.51 -10.17
N TYR A 3 -8.97 13.44 -10.66
CA TYR A 3 -9.45 14.31 -11.73
C TYR A 3 -9.41 15.80 -11.37
N SER A 4 -9.79 16.16 -10.15
CA SER A 4 -9.71 17.55 -9.70
C SER A 4 -8.28 18.08 -9.50
N LEU A 5 -7.31 17.15 -9.36
CA LEU A 5 -5.88 17.46 -9.35
C LEU A 5 -5.26 17.56 -10.75
N GLY A 6 -6.06 17.42 -11.83
CA GLY A 6 -5.64 17.58 -13.21
C GLY A 6 -5.27 16.29 -13.96
N PHE A 7 -5.38 15.12 -13.33
CA PHE A 7 -5.08 13.81 -13.95
C PHE A 7 -6.29 13.30 -14.76
N THR A 8 -6.64 13.99 -15.85
CA THR A 8 -7.90 13.79 -16.57
C THR A 8 -7.78 12.98 -17.86
N SER A 9 -6.58 12.63 -18.30
CA SER A 9 -6.32 11.89 -19.53
C SER A 9 -5.27 10.79 -19.33
N PRO A 10 -5.26 9.75 -20.19
CA PRO A 10 -4.25 8.70 -20.13
C PRO A 10 -2.83 9.28 -20.13
N ALA A 11 -2.03 8.84 -19.17
CA ALA A 11 -0.67 9.28 -18.93
C ALA A 11 0.15 8.14 -18.29
N PRO A 12 1.51 8.22 -18.32
CA PRO A 12 2.36 7.21 -17.66
C PRO A 12 2.19 7.13 -16.14
N ARG A 13 1.61 8.18 -15.51
CA ARG A 13 1.38 8.27 -14.07
C ARG A 13 0.05 8.94 -13.77
N ASP A 14 -0.53 8.60 -12.62
CA ASP A 14 -1.63 9.29 -11.93
C ASP A 14 -2.99 9.24 -12.62
N PHE A 15 -3.09 8.78 -13.87
CA PHE A 15 -4.39 8.59 -14.52
C PHE A 15 -5.09 7.36 -13.93
N VAL A 16 -6.23 7.58 -13.30
CA VAL A 16 -6.98 6.55 -12.55
C VAL A 16 -8.03 5.81 -13.40
N GLY A 17 -7.98 5.95 -14.72
CA GLY A 17 -8.96 5.35 -15.62
C GLY A 17 -10.17 6.26 -15.86
N THR A 18 -11.08 5.83 -16.75
CA THR A 18 -12.30 6.57 -17.14
C THR A 18 -13.47 6.34 -16.18
N ALA A 19 -13.40 5.29 -15.39
CA ALA A 19 -14.39 4.92 -14.37
C ALA A 19 -13.71 4.06 -13.28
N PRO A 20 -14.31 3.91 -12.10
CA PRO A 20 -13.86 2.94 -11.11
C PRO A 20 -13.76 1.54 -11.75
N LEU A 21 -12.69 0.80 -11.44
CA LEU A 21 -12.42 -0.55 -11.93
C LEU A 21 -12.36 -0.68 -13.47
N SER A 22 -11.99 0.38 -14.17
CA SER A 22 -11.83 0.35 -15.64
C SER A 22 -10.60 -0.44 -16.11
N ALA A 23 -9.61 -0.66 -15.23
CA ALA A 23 -8.48 -1.54 -15.50
C ALA A 23 -8.80 -2.97 -15.07
N PRO A 24 -8.62 -3.99 -15.94
CA PRO A 24 -8.98 -5.39 -15.61
C PRO A 24 -8.21 -5.94 -14.40
N GLU A 25 -6.97 -5.49 -14.18
CA GLU A 25 -6.18 -5.85 -13.00
C GLU A 25 -6.84 -5.32 -11.72
N SER A 26 -7.31 -4.07 -11.73
CA SER A 26 -8.00 -3.47 -10.59
C SER A 26 -9.32 -4.18 -10.30
N GLU A 27 -10.10 -4.50 -11.34
CA GLU A 27 -11.34 -5.26 -11.23
C GLU A 27 -11.08 -6.67 -10.66
N ALA A 28 -10.04 -7.35 -11.13
CA ALA A 28 -9.68 -8.69 -10.65
C ALA A 28 -9.33 -8.69 -9.17
N VAL A 29 -8.49 -7.74 -8.71
CA VAL A 29 -8.11 -7.61 -7.30
C VAL A 29 -9.31 -7.22 -6.43
N PHE A 30 -10.15 -6.29 -6.91
CA PHE A 30 -11.39 -5.92 -6.24
C PHE A 30 -12.30 -7.14 -6.04
N ASN A 31 -12.61 -7.87 -7.12
CA ASN A 31 -13.48 -9.04 -7.07
C ASN A 31 -12.90 -10.16 -6.20
N PHE A 32 -11.59 -10.34 -6.20
CA PHE A 32 -10.92 -11.27 -5.31
C PHE A 32 -11.09 -10.86 -3.85
N THR A 33 -10.82 -9.60 -3.53
CA THR A 33 -10.94 -9.09 -2.16
C THR A 33 -12.37 -9.19 -1.63
N MET A 34 -13.38 -8.87 -2.47
CA MET A 34 -14.79 -8.97 -2.09
C MET A 34 -15.25 -10.41 -1.75
N LYS A 35 -14.54 -11.41 -2.25
CA LYS A 35 -14.83 -12.84 -1.99
C LYS A 35 -14.14 -13.39 -0.75
N HIS A 36 -13.25 -12.60 -0.12
CA HIS A 36 -12.45 -13.04 1.01
C HIS A 36 -12.63 -12.13 2.21
N ASN A 37 -12.42 -12.66 3.40
CA ASN A 37 -12.53 -11.90 4.65
C ASN A 37 -11.11 -11.57 5.17
N PHE A 38 -10.37 -10.74 4.45
CA PHE A 38 -9.03 -10.34 4.87
C PHE A 38 -9.07 -9.47 6.12
N ALA A 39 -8.24 -9.77 7.11
CA ALA A 39 -8.09 -8.99 8.31
C ALA A 39 -7.15 -7.80 8.10
N LEU A 40 -6.12 -7.96 7.25
CA LEU A 40 -5.24 -6.88 6.80
C LEU A 40 -4.78 -7.11 5.35
N THR A 41 -4.20 -6.07 4.74
CA THR A 41 -3.60 -6.16 3.40
C THR A 41 -2.21 -5.52 3.36
N LEU A 42 -1.31 -6.12 2.56
CA LEU A 42 0.04 -5.62 2.30
C LEU A 42 0.20 -5.41 0.79
N SER A 43 0.48 -4.18 0.38
CA SER A 43 0.73 -3.80 -1.01
C SER A 43 2.20 -3.40 -1.16
N TYR A 44 2.98 -4.23 -1.85
CA TYR A 44 4.40 -3.99 -2.06
C TYR A 44 4.64 -3.15 -3.32
N HIS A 45 5.40 -2.08 -3.15
CA HIS A 45 5.83 -1.16 -4.18
C HIS A 45 7.33 -0.87 -4.06
N SER A 46 7.90 -0.12 -4.97
CA SER A 46 9.22 0.50 -4.89
C SER A 46 9.09 1.99 -5.20
N GLN A 47 9.69 2.88 -4.42
CA GLN A 47 10.81 2.64 -3.53
C GLN A 47 10.77 3.62 -2.33
N GLY A 48 11.63 3.43 -1.29
CA GLY A 48 11.79 4.42 -0.23
C GLY A 48 12.09 3.86 1.15
N GLU A 49 11.96 2.54 1.37
CA GLU A 49 12.02 1.89 2.69
C GLU A 49 11.02 2.53 3.67
N ILE A 50 9.77 2.69 3.21
CA ILE A 50 8.68 3.36 3.92
C ILE A 50 7.47 2.44 4.02
N ILE A 51 6.73 2.54 5.13
CA ILE A 51 5.44 1.88 5.37
C ILE A 51 4.37 2.94 5.53
N TYR A 52 3.47 3.04 4.56
CA TYR A 52 2.28 3.88 4.65
C TYR A 52 1.12 3.08 5.24
N TRP A 53 0.52 3.59 6.32
CA TRP A 53 -0.43 2.83 7.15
C TRP A 53 -1.83 3.44 7.28
N LYS A 54 -2.01 4.70 6.88
CA LYS A 54 -3.21 5.48 7.11
C LYS A 54 -3.79 6.00 5.79
N TYR A 55 -5.08 6.28 5.77
CA TYR A 55 -5.74 6.97 4.68
C TYR A 55 -6.62 8.10 5.21
N LEU A 56 -6.25 9.35 4.97
CA LEU A 56 -6.91 10.54 5.51
C LEU A 56 -7.15 10.40 7.02
N ASP A 57 -8.40 10.55 7.45
CA ASP A 57 -8.82 10.41 8.86
C ASP A 57 -9.23 8.97 9.22
N PHE A 58 -9.14 8.03 8.27
CA PHE A 58 -9.39 6.61 8.52
C PHE A 58 -8.18 5.96 9.18
N GLU A 59 -8.36 5.56 10.43
CA GLU A 59 -7.33 4.92 11.26
C GLU A 59 -7.94 3.67 11.93
N PRO A 60 -8.00 2.54 11.22
CA PRO A 60 -8.54 1.31 11.79
C PRO A 60 -7.84 0.90 13.08
N GLN A 61 -8.57 0.21 13.94
CA GLN A 61 -8.04 -0.26 15.22
C GLN A 61 -6.73 -1.03 15.03
N LYS A 62 -5.72 -0.73 15.85
CA LYS A 62 -4.36 -1.29 15.81
C LYS A 62 -3.53 -0.98 14.55
N SER A 63 -4.07 -0.28 13.55
CA SER A 63 -3.32 -0.09 12.29
C SER A 63 -1.97 0.61 12.49
N ARG A 64 -1.91 1.60 13.37
CA ARG A 64 -0.67 2.28 13.72
C ARG A 64 0.29 1.38 14.50
N GLU A 65 -0.20 0.66 15.51
CA GLU A 65 0.60 -0.25 16.33
C GLU A 65 1.27 -1.33 15.47
N ILE A 66 0.51 -1.94 14.55
CA ILE A 66 1.03 -2.93 13.61
C ILE A 66 2.05 -2.31 12.65
N ALA A 67 1.81 -1.08 12.14
CA ALA A 67 2.78 -0.38 11.31
C ALA A 67 4.10 -0.11 12.04
N GLU A 68 4.04 0.34 13.30
CA GLU A 68 5.21 0.57 14.13
C GLU A 68 5.99 -0.74 14.38
N TYR A 69 5.29 -1.85 14.63
CA TYR A 69 5.91 -3.17 14.71
C TYR A 69 6.61 -3.55 13.40
N PHE A 70 5.94 -3.36 12.25
CA PHE A 70 6.54 -3.61 10.93
C PHE A 70 7.79 -2.75 10.70
N GLY A 71 7.73 -1.47 11.11
CA GLY A 71 8.89 -0.57 11.04
C GLY A 71 10.07 -1.06 11.88
N GLN A 72 9.80 -1.54 13.11
CA GLN A 72 10.84 -2.06 13.99
C GLN A 72 11.55 -3.30 13.41
N ILE A 73 10.80 -4.22 12.82
CA ILE A 73 11.38 -5.48 12.31
C ILE A 73 12.04 -5.34 10.93
N SER A 74 11.63 -4.36 10.13
CA SER A 74 12.19 -4.11 8.78
C SER A 74 13.26 -3.03 8.75
N GLY A 75 13.25 -2.12 9.72
CA GLY A 75 14.04 -0.90 9.70
C GLY A 75 13.45 0.21 8.82
N TYR A 76 12.23 0.03 8.28
CA TYR A 76 11.57 1.01 7.42
C TYR A 76 10.90 2.13 8.22
N ALA A 77 10.85 3.32 7.64
CA ALA A 77 10.12 4.43 8.22
C ALA A 77 8.61 4.18 8.18
N VAL A 78 7.91 4.60 9.24
CA VAL A 78 6.44 4.53 9.29
C VAL A 78 5.89 5.93 9.07
N GLU A 79 5.12 6.12 7.99
CA GLU A 79 4.65 7.44 7.58
C GLU A 79 3.17 7.43 7.17
N GLU A 80 2.55 8.61 7.19
CA GLU A 80 1.26 8.83 6.57
C GLU A 80 1.42 9.06 5.06
N THR A 81 0.48 8.57 4.26
CA THR A 81 0.51 8.76 2.81
C THR A 81 0.44 10.25 2.46
N PRO A 82 1.40 10.79 1.67
CA PRO A 82 1.32 12.17 1.20
C PRO A 82 0.00 12.43 0.46
N TYR A 83 -0.63 13.58 0.72
CA TYR A 83 -1.98 13.90 0.21
C TYR A 83 -2.15 13.63 -1.29
N ASN A 84 -1.20 14.09 -2.12
CA ASN A 84 -1.29 13.93 -3.57
C ASN A 84 -1.05 12.48 -4.05
N SER A 85 -0.53 11.62 -3.20
CA SER A 85 -0.24 10.20 -3.52
C SER A 85 -1.39 9.26 -3.16
N GLY A 86 -2.36 9.72 -2.38
CA GLY A 86 -3.55 8.96 -1.98
C GLY A 86 -4.65 8.90 -3.05
N PHE A 87 -5.83 8.47 -2.63
CA PHE A 87 -7.16 8.51 -3.27
C PHE A 87 -7.48 7.47 -4.36
N ALA A 88 -6.51 6.73 -4.89
CA ALA A 88 -6.78 5.79 -5.98
C ALA A 88 -6.08 4.44 -5.78
N GLY A 89 -5.46 4.24 -4.61
CA GLY A 89 -4.74 3.02 -4.27
C GLY A 89 -5.63 1.95 -3.64
N TYR A 90 -5.22 0.69 -3.80
CA TYR A 90 -5.89 -0.45 -3.18
C TYR A 90 -5.93 -0.34 -1.65
N LYS A 91 -4.82 0.06 -1.02
CA LYS A 91 -4.74 0.29 0.44
C LYS A 91 -5.80 1.28 0.91
N ASP A 92 -5.92 2.42 0.24
CA ASP A 92 -6.84 3.50 0.62
C ASP A 92 -8.29 3.03 0.57
N TRP A 93 -8.66 2.34 -0.53
CA TRP A 93 -9.97 1.74 -0.68
C TRP A 93 -10.23 0.67 0.40
N PHE A 94 -9.28 -0.22 0.68
CA PHE A 94 -9.43 -1.27 1.68
C PHE A 94 -9.64 -0.71 3.07
N ILE A 95 -8.84 0.27 3.48
CA ILE A 95 -8.98 0.97 4.77
C ILE A 95 -10.36 1.61 4.89
N GLN A 96 -10.78 2.38 3.88
CA GLN A 96 -12.04 3.12 3.91
C GLN A 96 -13.26 2.20 3.88
N TYR A 97 -13.20 1.11 3.11
CA TYR A 97 -14.35 0.24 2.89
C TYR A 97 -14.58 -0.77 4.02
N TYR A 98 -13.47 -1.34 4.54
CA TYR A 98 -13.53 -2.40 5.55
C TYR A 98 -13.27 -1.93 6.97
N ASP A 99 -12.77 -0.71 7.16
CA ASP A 99 -12.24 -0.22 8.44
C ASP A 99 -11.24 -1.22 9.07
N ARG A 100 -10.30 -1.70 8.24
CA ARG A 100 -9.28 -2.68 8.60
C ARG A 100 -7.90 -2.21 8.17
N PRO A 101 -6.83 -2.68 8.86
CA PRO A 101 -5.46 -2.31 8.54
C PRO A 101 -5.07 -2.64 7.09
N GLY A 102 -4.54 -1.66 6.39
CA GLY A 102 -3.98 -1.81 5.04
C GLY A 102 -2.67 -1.04 4.95
N TYR A 103 -1.66 -1.64 4.32
CA TYR A 103 -0.33 -1.05 4.24
C TYR A 103 0.17 -1.00 2.80
N THR A 104 0.83 0.10 2.46
CA THR A 104 1.73 0.16 1.30
C THR A 104 3.16 0.13 1.81
N ILE A 105 3.94 -0.82 1.31
CA ILE A 105 5.33 -1.03 1.71
C ILE A 105 6.21 -0.71 0.52
N GLU A 106 6.92 0.41 0.60
CA GLU A 106 7.84 0.88 -0.43
C GLU A 106 9.23 0.29 -0.18
N VAL A 107 9.59 -0.77 -0.91
CA VAL A 107 10.83 -1.50 -0.66
C VAL A 107 12.04 -0.90 -1.39
N GLY A 108 13.21 -0.99 -0.76
CA GLY A 108 14.50 -0.62 -1.35
C GLY A 108 14.69 0.87 -1.59
N LEU A 109 15.85 1.25 -2.07
CA LEU A 109 16.27 2.64 -2.26
C LEU A 109 16.80 2.91 -3.68
N GLY A 110 16.66 4.16 -4.15
CA GLY A 110 17.20 4.62 -5.42
C GLY A 110 16.12 4.95 -6.44
N GLN A 111 16.29 4.58 -7.70
CA GLN A 111 15.36 4.85 -8.78
C GLN A 111 14.77 3.57 -9.33
N SER A 112 13.45 3.51 -9.47
CA SER A 112 12.76 2.37 -10.09
C SER A 112 12.99 2.33 -11.61
N PRO A 113 13.20 1.13 -12.21
CA PRO A 113 13.26 -0.18 -11.55
C PRO A 113 14.52 -0.34 -10.70
N LEU A 114 14.36 -0.91 -9.49
CA LEU A 114 15.48 -1.14 -8.59
C LEU A 114 16.43 -2.21 -9.13
N PRO A 115 17.75 -2.09 -8.90
CA PRO A 115 18.71 -3.13 -9.26
C PRO A 115 18.40 -4.45 -8.54
N LEU A 116 18.52 -5.58 -9.25
CA LEU A 116 18.33 -6.92 -8.67
C LEU A 116 19.30 -7.23 -7.51
N THR A 117 20.43 -6.53 -7.44
CA THR A 117 21.38 -6.63 -6.33
C THR A 117 20.81 -6.22 -4.98
N GLN A 118 19.68 -5.49 -4.94
CA GLN A 118 19.00 -5.17 -3.69
C GLN A 118 18.06 -6.28 -3.20
N PHE A 119 17.79 -7.32 -4.02
CA PHE A 119 16.77 -8.32 -3.71
C PHE A 119 16.97 -9.00 -2.37
N ASP A 120 18.19 -9.47 -2.08
CA ASP A 120 18.47 -10.21 -0.84
C ASP A 120 18.22 -9.36 0.41
N LYS A 121 18.62 -8.07 0.36
CA LYS A 121 18.32 -7.13 1.46
C LYS A 121 16.82 -6.89 1.59
N ILE A 122 16.14 -6.56 0.48
CA ILE A 122 14.69 -6.33 0.46
C ILE A 122 13.94 -7.54 1.01
N TYR A 123 14.30 -8.75 0.59
CA TYR A 123 13.68 -9.97 1.08
C TYR A 123 13.92 -10.15 2.59
N SER A 124 15.16 -9.98 3.05
CA SER A 124 15.50 -10.09 4.47
C SER A 124 14.73 -9.10 5.34
N ASP A 125 14.63 -7.85 4.91
CA ASP A 125 13.92 -6.79 5.63
C ASP A 125 12.40 -7.10 5.73
N ASN A 126 11.82 -7.72 4.72
CA ASN A 126 10.37 -7.85 4.59
C ASN A 126 9.79 -9.21 4.99
N VAL A 127 10.60 -10.25 5.11
CA VAL A 127 10.09 -11.58 5.52
C VAL A 127 9.47 -11.57 6.91
N GLY A 128 9.96 -10.69 7.79
CA GLY A 128 9.38 -10.45 9.12
C GLY A 128 7.99 -9.82 9.06
N ILE A 129 7.79 -8.86 8.14
CA ILE A 129 6.49 -8.21 7.92
C ILE A 129 5.44 -9.23 7.49
N LEU A 130 5.77 -10.11 6.54
CA LEU A 130 4.87 -11.16 6.08
C LEU A 130 4.46 -12.12 7.21
N LYS A 131 5.40 -12.49 8.07
CA LYS A 131 5.12 -13.35 9.24
C LYS A 131 4.31 -12.60 10.30
N GLY A 132 4.71 -11.37 10.63
CA GLY A 132 4.03 -10.52 11.60
C GLY A 132 2.58 -10.21 11.20
N GLY A 133 2.33 -9.99 9.90
CA GLY A 133 0.98 -9.80 9.38
C GLY A 133 0.02 -10.97 9.61
N ILE A 134 0.54 -12.15 9.98
CA ILE A 134 -0.28 -13.33 10.35
C ILE A 134 -0.48 -13.41 11.86
N THR A 135 0.47 -12.92 12.66
CA THR A 135 0.51 -13.13 14.11
C THR A 135 -0.02 -11.95 14.94
N GLU A 136 0.02 -10.73 14.38
CA GLU A 136 -0.35 -9.49 15.10
C GLU A 136 -1.82 -9.05 14.89
N ILE A 137 -2.62 -9.86 14.19
CA ILE A 137 -4.03 -9.56 13.88
C ILE A 137 -4.95 -9.97 15.01
#